data_48d76bc702dd75dc81565bc1c2384c87
#
_entry.id   48d76bc702dd75dc81565bc1c2384c87
#
_cell.length_a   1.000
_cell.length_b   1.000
_cell.length_c   1.000
_cell.angle_alpha   90.00
_cell.angle_beta   90.00
_cell.angle_gamma   90.00
#
_symmetry.space_group_name_H-M   'P 1'
#
loop_
_entity.id
_entity.type
_entity.pdbx_description
1 polymer ?
#
loop_
_entity_poly.entity_id
_entity_poly.type
_entity_poly.pdbx_seq_one_letter_code
_entity_poly.pdbx_strand_id
1 'polypeptide(L)'
;ESIGYSRGCSGTHVAEGIAELSLTQELANKTIRTEGGPVTDFLARADFEIGIQQTNIMVDVPGTDYVGPLPGFLNKPCQSNVGLLTASKESDAARAMIRFMVSPEAAPLLRRTHVEPINP
;
A
#
# COMPACT_ATOMS: atom_id res chain seq x y z
N GLU A 1 -8.58 -19.88 -8.63
CA GLU A 1 -8.55 -18.60 -7.89
C GLU A 1 -7.48 -17.70 -8.50
N SER A 2 -7.75 -16.39 -8.54
CA SER A 2 -6.86 -15.38 -9.12
C SER A 2 -6.42 -14.37 -8.06
N ILE A 3 -5.21 -13.81 -8.23
CA ILE A 3 -4.58 -12.89 -7.30
C ILE A 3 -4.26 -11.60 -8.02
N GLY A 4 -4.74 -10.45 -7.50
CA GLY A 4 -4.43 -9.13 -8.00
C GLY A 4 -3.52 -8.34 -7.07
N TYR A 5 -2.53 -7.62 -7.63
CA TYR A 5 -1.68 -6.70 -6.90
C TYR A 5 -1.17 -5.56 -7.78
N SER A 6 -0.79 -4.43 -7.18
CA SER A 6 -0.37 -3.24 -7.88
C SER A 6 1.05 -3.35 -8.47
N ARG A 7 1.44 -2.37 -9.29
CA ARG A 7 2.83 -2.22 -9.78
C ARG A 7 3.71 -1.40 -8.83
N GLY A 8 3.15 -0.84 -7.77
CA GLY A 8 3.88 -0.03 -6.80
C GLY A 8 4.71 -0.84 -5.81
N CYS A 9 5.11 -0.20 -4.71
CA CYS A 9 5.94 -0.79 -3.65
C CYS A 9 5.37 -2.12 -3.13
N SER A 10 4.10 -2.15 -2.72
CA SER A 10 3.46 -3.37 -2.21
C SER A 10 3.43 -4.49 -3.25
N GLY A 11 3.14 -4.16 -4.51
CA GLY A 11 3.12 -5.16 -5.57
C GLY A 11 4.51 -5.72 -5.90
N THR A 12 5.57 -4.92 -5.74
CA THR A 12 6.96 -5.42 -5.83
C THR A 12 7.24 -6.42 -4.73
N HIS A 13 6.87 -6.11 -3.48
CA HIS A 13 7.04 -7.02 -2.34
C HIS A 13 6.24 -8.32 -2.52
N VAL A 14 5.03 -8.25 -3.09
CA VAL A 14 4.23 -9.45 -3.41
C VAL A 14 4.94 -10.32 -4.45
N ALA A 15 5.44 -9.72 -5.53
CA ALA A 15 6.16 -10.45 -6.57
C ALA A 15 7.45 -11.12 -6.04
N GLU A 16 8.20 -10.41 -5.19
CA GLU A 16 9.36 -10.97 -4.50
C GLU A 16 8.96 -12.14 -3.59
N GLY A 17 7.90 -11.98 -2.78
CA GLY A 17 7.40 -13.05 -1.91
C GLY A 17 6.96 -14.31 -2.67
N ILE A 18 6.28 -14.14 -3.80
CA ILE A 18 5.91 -15.25 -4.70
C ILE A 18 7.17 -15.98 -5.19
N ALA A 19 8.22 -15.23 -5.55
CA ALA A 19 9.49 -15.81 -6.00
C ALA A 19 10.24 -16.53 -4.86
N GLU A 20 10.31 -15.91 -3.67
CA GLU A 20 10.93 -16.52 -2.48
C GLU A 20 10.24 -17.85 -2.07
N LEU A 21 8.92 -17.92 -2.26
CA LEU A 21 8.14 -19.15 -2.04
C LEU A 21 8.23 -20.17 -3.19
N SER A 22 8.97 -19.85 -4.26
CA SER A 22 9.08 -20.68 -5.48
C SER A 22 7.74 -20.91 -6.19
N LEU A 23 6.77 -20.01 -6.04
CA LEU A 23 5.42 -20.11 -6.61
C LEU A 23 5.25 -19.39 -7.97
N THR A 24 6.31 -18.79 -8.51
CA THR A 24 6.23 -17.96 -9.73
C THR A 24 5.60 -18.70 -10.91
N GLN A 25 5.98 -19.94 -11.16
CA GLN A 25 5.43 -20.73 -12.27
C GLN A 25 4.00 -21.17 -12.02
N GLU A 26 3.69 -21.61 -10.81
CA GLU A 26 2.35 -22.07 -10.43
C GLU A 26 1.33 -20.94 -10.51
N LEU A 27 1.71 -19.73 -10.13
CA LEU A 27 0.84 -18.56 -10.10
C LEU A 27 0.89 -17.70 -11.38
N ALA A 28 1.73 -18.04 -12.37
CA ALA A 28 1.94 -17.23 -13.58
C ALA A 28 0.64 -16.88 -14.33
N ASN A 29 -0.29 -17.84 -14.44
CA ASN A 29 -1.58 -17.66 -15.11
C ASN A 29 -2.71 -17.25 -14.16
N LYS A 30 -2.41 -17.07 -12.87
CA LYS A 30 -3.38 -16.71 -11.83
C LYS A 30 -3.15 -15.32 -11.25
N THR A 31 -2.05 -14.66 -11.60
CA THR A 31 -1.70 -13.33 -11.10
C THR A 31 -2.01 -12.23 -12.12
N ILE A 32 -2.60 -11.15 -11.63
CA ILE A 32 -2.93 -9.95 -12.39
C ILE A 32 -2.25 -8.75 -11.72
N ARG A 33 -1.41 -8.03 -12.46
CA ARG A 33 -0.82 -6.76 -12.00
C ARG A 33 -1.66 -5.60 -12.51
N THR A 34 -2.25 -4.84 -11.58
CA THR A 34 -3.12 -3.72 -11.94
C THR A 34 -2.32 -2.51 -12.46
N GLU A 35 -2.86 -1.83 -13.46
CA GLU A 35 -2.30 -0.61 -14.04
C GLU A 35 -2.86 0.62 -13.30
N GLY A 36 -2.26 0.98 -12.17
CA GLY A 36 -2.70 2.13 -11.35
C GLY A 36 -3.99 1.88 -10.56
N GLY A 37 -4.32 2.81 -9.69
CA GLY A 37 -5.50 2.75 -8.83
C GLY A 37 -5.39 1.77 -7.67
N PRO A 38 -6.36 1.83 -6.74
CA PRO A 38 -6.48 0.87 -5.65
C PRO A 38 -6.83 -0.52 -6.17
N VAL A 39 -6.17 -1.55 -5.63
CA VAL A 39 -6.47 -2.96 -5.93
C VAL A 39 -7.91 -3.31 -5.55
N THR A 40 -8.46 -2.65 -4.54
CA THR A 40 -9.83 -2.82 -4.08
C THR A 40 -10.89 -2.46 -5.12
N ASP A 41 -10.62 -1.52 -6.02
CA ASP A 41 -11.55 -1.17 -7.09
C ASP A 41 -11.72 -2.34 -8.09
N PHE A 42 -10.64 -3.04 -8.36
CA PHE A 42 -10.64 -4.23 -9.22
C PHE A 42 -11.29 -5.42 -8.52
N LEU A 43 -11.00 -5.59 -7.22
CA LEU A 43 -11.58 -6.63 -6.38
C LEU A 43 -13.10 -6.47 -6.27
N ALA A 44 -13.60 -5.25 -6.05
CA ALA A 44 -15.03 -4.95 -5.98
C ALA A 44 -15.78 -5.21 -7.30
N ARG A 45 -15.08 -5.20 -8.44
CA ARG A 45 -15.62 -5.58 -9.76
C ARG A 45 -15.47 -7.07 -10.09
N ALA A 46 -14.90 -7.85 -9.16
CA ALA A 46 -14.57 -9.26 -9.36
C ALA A 46 -13.60 -9.54 -10.52
N ASP A 47 -12.66 -8.62 -10.80
CA ASP A 47 -11.61 -8.82 -11.78
C ASP A 47 -10.62 -9.91 -11.34
N PHE A 48 -10.54 -10.16 -10.02
CA PHE A 48 -9.86 -11.28 -9.37
C PHE A 48 -10.47 -11.55 -7.98
N GLU A 49 -10.14 -12.69 -7.37
CA GLU A 49 -10.74 -13.14 -6.11
C GLU A 49 -9.97 -12.70 -4.87
N ILE A 50 -8.65 -12.53 -4.99
CA ILE A 50 -7.76 -12.13 -3.89
C ILE A 50 -6.99 -10.88 -4.31
N GLY A 51 -7.07 -9.82 -3.51
CA GLY A 51 -6.33 -8.57 -3.70
C GLY A 51 -5.28 -8.36 -2.62
N ILE A 52 -4.08 -7.90 -2.99
CA ILE A 52 -2.99 -7.61 -2.05
C ILE A 52 -2.45 -6.20 -2.31
N GLN A 53 -2.52 -5.35 -1.27
CA GLN A 53 -1.98 -3.98 -1.28
C GLN A 53 -1.71 -3.52 0.15
N GLN A 54 -1.26 -2.27 0.35
CA GLN A 54 -1.04 -1.71 1.69
C GLN A 54 -2.35 -1.69 2.50
N THR A 55 -2.25 -1.96 3.80
CA THR A 55 -3.40 -2.01 4.71
C THR A 55 -4.28 -0.75 4.64
N ASN A 56 -3.67 0.43 4.63
CA ASN A 56 -4.39 1.71 4.56
C ASN A 56 -5.23 1.92 3.28
N ILE A 57 -5.05 1.08 2.28
CA ILE A 57 -5.84 1.09 1.04
C ILE A 57 -6.91 -0.01 1.06
N MET A 58 -6.65 -1.11 1.79
CA MET A 58 -7.50 -2.30 1.76
C MET A 58 -8.64 -2.28 2.78
N VAL A 59 -8.51 -1.50 3.86
CA VAL A 59 -9.52 -1.47 4.94
C VAL A 59 -10.72 -0.59 4.59
N ASP A 60 -11.89 -0.95 5.13
CA ASP A 60 -13.14 -0.19 5.06
C ASP A 60 -13.63 0.11 3.62
N VAL A 61 -13.32 -0.75 2.67
CA VAL A 61 -13.78 -0.60 1.28
C VAL A 61 -15.03 -1.43 1.03
N PRO A 62 -16.16 -0.81 0.65
CA PRO A 62 -17.41 -1.52 0.37
C PRO A 62 -17.22 -2.58 -0.72
N GLY A 63 -17.80 -3.77 -0.51
CA GLY A 63 -17.73 -4.88 -1.47
C GLY A 63 -16.45 -5.72 -1.36
N THR A 64 -15.58 -5.42 -0.40
CA THR A 64 -14.38 -6.22 -0.10
C THR A 64 -14.36 -6.65 1.36
N ASP A 65 -13.75 -7.80 1.63
CA ASP A 65 -13.51 -8.31 2.99
C ASP A 65 -12.02 -8.25 3.31
N TYR A 66 -11.64 -7.44 4.31
CA TYR A 66 -10.25 -7.34 4.73
C TYR A 66 -9.88 -8.48 5.67
N VAL A 67 -9.10 -9.43 5.16
CA VAL A 67 -8.69 -10.64 5.90
C VAL A 67 -7.58 -10.38 6.92
N GLY A 68 -6.67 -9.44 6.64
CA GLY A 68 -5.54 -9.11 7.52
C GLY A 68 -4.21 -8.89 6.78
N PRO A 69 -3.13 -8.59 7.54
CA PRO A 69 -1.80 -8.43 6.98
C PRO A 69 -1.20 -9.76 6.52
N LEU A 70 -0.30 -9.70 5.55
CA LEU A 70 0.48 -10.86 5.15
C LEU A 70 1.34 -11.36 6.31
N PRO A 71 1.55 -12.68 6.44
CA PRO A 71 2.30 -13.24 7.56
C PRO A 71 3.83 -13.10 7.40
N GLY A 72 4.52 -12.95 8.54
CA GLY A 72 5.97 -13.08 8.63
C GLY A 72 6.76 -12.24 7.65
N PHE A 73 7.69 -12.83 6.93
CA PHE A 73 8.60 -12.15 6.00
C PHE A 73 7.91 -11.55 4.76
N LEU A 74 6.69 -11.96 4.47
CA LEU A 74 5.90 -11.41 3.37
C LEU A 74 5.35 -10.02 3.69
N ASN A 75 5.21 -9.66 4.97
CA ASN A 75 4.72 -8.37 5.41
C ASN A 75 5.85 -7.33 5.43
N LYS A 76 6.23 -6.86 4.25
CA LYS A 76 7.27 -5.83 4.09
C LYS A 76 6.63 -4.44 4.09
N PRO A 77 7.14 -3.47 4.89
CA PRO A 77 6.60 -2.11 4.91
C PRO A 77 6.94 -1.34 3.63
N CYS A 78 6.01 -0.49 3.19
CA CYS A 78 6.23 0.50 2.14
C CYS A 78 6.42 1.88 2.77
N GLN A 79 7.60 2.45 2.64
CA GLN A 79 7.92 3.77 3.16
C GLN A 79 7.39 4.87 2.23
N SER A 80 6.57 5.78 2.77
CA SER A 80 6.14 6.98 2.07
C SER A 80 7.08 8.15 2.37
N ASN A 81 7.43 8.93 1.34
CA ASN A 81 8.27 10.10 1.46
C ASN A 81 7.53 11.32 0.91
N VAL A 82 7.84 12.50 1.45
CA VAL A 82 7.30 13.77 0.98
C VAL A 82 8.44 14.66 0.48
N GLY A 83 8.22 15.31 -0.66
CA GLY A 83 9.14 16.28 -1.24
C GLY A 83 8.48 17.66 -1.39
N LEU A 84 9.27 18.72 -1.28
CA LEU A 84 8.86 20.08 -1.56
C LEU A 84 9.41 20.52 -2.92
N LEU A 85 8.52 21.01 -3.78
CA LEU A 85 8.91 21.57 -5.07
C LEU A 85 9.79 22.81 -4.85
N THR A 86 10.96 22.89 -5.49
CA THR A 86 11.93 23.98 -5.33
C THR A 86 11.37 25.34 -5.80
N ALA A 87 10.46 25.33 -6.79
CA ALA A 87 9.78 26.51 -7.31
C ALA A 87 8.47 26.86 -6.57
N SER A 88 8.20 26.24 -5.41
CA SER A 88 6.98 26.51 -4.64
C SER A 88 6.94 27.95 -4.16
N LYS A 89 5.81 28.64 -4.40
CA LYS A 89 5.56 29.99 -3.88
C LYS A 89 5.13 29.99 -2.41
N GLU A 90 4.64 28.87 -1.92
CA GLU A 90 4.15 28.66 -0.54
C GLU A 90 5.08 27.71 0.24
N SER A 91 6.39 27.90 0.09
CA SER A 91 7.38 26.98 0.68
C SER A 91 7.31 26.89 2.22
N ASP A 92 7.00 27.99 2.90
CA ASP A 92 6.92 28.02 4.36
C ASP A 92 5.69 27.26 4.88
N ALA A 93 4.53 27.43 4.24
CA ALA A 93 3.32 26.68 4.55
C ALA A 93 3.52 25.18 4.30
N ALA A 94 4.14 24.81 3.17
CA ALA A 94 4.47 23.43 2.85
C ALA A 94 5.42 22.81 3.87
N ARG A 95 6.47 23.52 4.29
CA ARG A 95 7.39 23.07 5.35
C ARG A 95 6.69 22.91 6.70
N ALA A 96 5.76 23.82 7.05
CA ALA A 96 4.96 23.69 8.26
C ALA A 96 4.10 22.43 8.22
N MET A 97 3.45 22.14 7.10
CA MET A 97 2.68 20.90 6.91
C MET A 97 3.56 19.64 7.02
N ILE A 98 4.72 19.63 6.37
CA ILE A 98 5.67 18.51 6.47
C ILE A 98 6.10 18.28 7.92
N ARG A 99 6.46 19.34 8.65
CA ARG A 99 6.81 19.22 10.08
C ARG A 99 5.67 18.65 10.91
N PHE A 100 4.43 19.10 10.66
CA PHE A 100 3.26 18.53 11.34
C PHE A 100 3.09 17.04 11.02
N MET A 101 3.18 16.63 9.76
CA MET A 101 3.01 15.24 9.33
C MET A 101 4.00 14.26 10.01
N VAL A 102 5.19 14.72 10.39
CA VAL A 102 6.20 13.91 11.08
C VAL A 102 6.26 14.17 12.57
N SER A 103 5.35 14.97 13.12
CA SER A 103 5.32 15.32 14.54
C SER A 103 4.62 14.27 15.40
N PRO A 104 4.88 14.24 16.72
CA PRO A 104 4.15 13.37 17.64
C PRO A 104 2.63 13.61 17.64
N GLU A 105 2.21 14.85 17.40
CA GLU A 105 0.78 15.23 17.34
C GLU A 105 0.05 14.57 16.15
N ALA A 106 0.74 14.35 15.04
CA ALA A 106 0.16 13.68 13.88
C ALA A 106 0.10 12.14 14.02
N ALA A 107 0.92 11.55 14.89
CA ALA A 107 1.03 10.11 15.02
C ALA A 107 -0.32 9.39 15.29
N PRO A 108 -1.22 9.86 16.19
CA PRO A 108 -2.53 9.24 16.38
C PRO A 108 -3.43 9.34 15.14
N LEU A 109 -3.29 10.40 14.34
CA LEU A 109 -4.05 10.58 13.10
C LEU A 109 -3.60 9.58 12.04
N LEU A 110 -2.28 9.43 11.87
CA LEU A 110 -1.69 8.47 10.94
C LEU A 110 -2.12 7.04 11.28
N ARG A 111 -2.02 6.63 12.56
CA ARG A 111 -2.41 5.28 12.99
C ARG A 111 -3.88 4.99 12.74
N ARG A 112 -4.77 5.98 12.89
CA ARG A 112 -6.20 5.80 12.55
C ARG A 112 -6.44 5.52 11.06
N THR A 113 -5.51 5.89 10.20
CA THR A 113 -5.53 5.57 8.77
C THR A 113 -4.64 4.40 8.39
N HIS A 114 -4.24 3.59 9.37
CA HIS A 114 -3.35 2.43 9.19
C HIS A 114 -1.98 2.78 8.58
N VAL A 115 -1.49 3.98 8.88
CA VAL A 115 -0.13 4.43 8.54
C VAL A 115 0.69 4.52 9.83
N GLU A 116 1.79 3.79 9.91
CA GLU A 116 2.69 3.88 11.05
C GLU A 116 3.70 5.01 10.85
N PRO A 117 3.80 5.96 11.79
CA PRO A 117 4.81 7.01 11.73
C PRO A 117 6.22 6.42 11.88
N ILE A 118 7.13 6.82 11.00
CA ILE A 118 8.55 6.47 11.09
C ILE A 118 9.21 7.55 11.97
N ASN A 119 9.42 7.22 13.23
CA ASN A 119 10.04 8.06 14.26
C ASN A 119 9.52 9.51 14.31
N PRO A 120 8.73 9.82 15.30
CA PRO A 120 8.60 11.21 15.70
C PRO A 120 9.89 11.68 16.38
#